data_7a8d597b4d27607de5945efc82f7f03e
#
_entry.id   7a8d597b4d27607de5945efc82f7f03e
#
_cell.length_a   1.000
_cell.length_b   1.000
_cell.length_c   1.000
_cell.angle_alpha   90.00
_cell.angle_beta   90.00
_cell.angle_gamma   90.00
#
_symmetry.space_group_name_H-M   'P 1'
#
loop_
_entity.id
_entity.type
_entity.pdbx_description
1 polymer ?
#
loop_
_entity_poly.entity_id
_entity_poly.type
_entity_poly.pdbx_seq_one_letter_code
_entity_poly.pdbx_strand_id
1 'polypeptide(L)'
;LLTIIGNGANKLSEIASRAGKEAYSLSEPLGKLRDLGYISREVPFGDNPKKSKKGLYHINDSLLRFHYQFIVPYRSILELGKIDTVMQVVESQLPQFIGQCWELLCRDYVSGNILDGIAYNVASRWWGKIFPPEEKDGKMVELDVVAESIDKKHILIGECKWTHNDSADRLMETLEQKAKYLPFIKKGQQVHLVLFMKEAPTYINEEAKILLPEDIMQ
;
A
#
# COMPACT_ATOMS: atom_id res chain seq x y z
N LEU A 1 0.26 11.61 -18.29
CA LEU A 1 0.71 10.48 -17.45
C LEU A 1 0.01 10.49 -16.09
N LEU A 2 -0.03 11.63 -15.39
CA LEU A 2 -0.70 11.73 -14.07
C LEU A 2 -2.17 11.27 -14.12
N THR A 3 -2.91 11.67 -15.16
CA THR A 3 -4.29 11.21 -15.38
C THR A 3 -4.38 9.68 -15.51
N ILE A 4 -3.44 9.07 -16.23
CA ILE A 4 -3.41 7.62 -16.45
C ILE A 4 -3.11 6.88 -15.14
N ILE A 5 -2.13 7.39 -14.38
CA ILE A 5 -1.76 6.82 -13.06
C ILE A 5 -2.89 7.02 -12.04
N GLY A 6 -3.48 8.23 -11.99
CA GLY A 6 -4.61 8.54 -11.11
C GLY A 6 -5.84 7.68 -11.37
N ASN A 7 -6.05 7.27 -12.64
CA ASN A 7 -7.09 6.32 -13.02
C ASN A 7 -6.67 4.84 -12.92
N GLY A 8 -5.70 4.54 -12.04
CA GLY A 8 -5.37 3.20 -11.58
C GLY A 8 -4.33 2.43 -12.41
N ALA A 9 -3.77 2.99 -13.50
CA ALA A 9 -2.66 2.35 -14.20
C ALA A 9 -1.37 2.56 -13.41
N ASN A 10 -0.87 1.53 -12.78
CA ASN A 10 0.32 1.61 -11.93
C ASN A 10 1.53 0.86 -12.49
N LYS A 11 1.35 -0.12 -13.38
CA LYS A 11 2.46 -0.81 -14.04
C LYS A 11 2.94 -0.05 -15.27
N LEU A 12 4.24 -0.04 -15.52
CA LEU A 12 4.81 0.62 -16.71
C LEU A 12 4.16 0.17 -18.01
N SER A 13 3.86 -1.12 -18.15
CA SER A 13 3.19 -1.67 -19.33
C SER A 13 1.75 -1.15 -19.50
N GLU A 14 1.00 -1.02 -18.41
CA GLU A 14 -0.36 -0.48 -18.42
C GLU A 14 -0.36 1.02 -18.75
N ILE A 15 0.57 1.78 -18.15
CA ILE A 15 0.75 3.21 -18.42
C ILE A 15 1.11 3.42 -19.91
N ALA A 16 2.03 2.61 -20.44
CA ALA A 16 2.44 2.66 -21.82
C ALA A 16 1.28 2.36 -22.79
N SER A 17 0.55 1.27 -22.52
CA SER A 17 -0.63 0.88 -23.30
C SER A 17 -1.69 2.00 -23.33
N ARG A 18 -2.05 2.56 -22.16
CA ARG A 18 -3.05 3.64 -22.08
C ARG A 18 -2.54 4.96 -22.66
N ALA A 19 -1.24 5.19 -22.67
CA ALA A 19 -0.63 6.37 -23.29
C ALA A 19 -0.45 6.24 -24.82
N GLY A 20 -0.67 5.06 -25.39
CA GLY A 20 -0.40 4.77 -26.80
C GLY A 20 1.09 4.92 -27.16
N LYS A 21 1.98 4.56 -26.22
CA LYS A 21 3.44 4.73 -26.35
C LYS A 21 4.19 3.47 -25.98
N GLU A 22 5.40 3.34 -26.51
CA GLU A 22 6.31 2.30 -26.10
C GLU A 22 6.84 2.53 -24.67
N ALA A 23 6.98 1.47 -23.88
CA ALA A 23 7.38 1.54 -22.47
C ALA A 23 8.74 2.25 -22.27
N TYR A 24 9.69 2.06 -23.18
CA TYR A 24 11.00 2.71 -23.09
C TYR A 24 10.93 4.23 -23.23
N SER A 25 10.00 4.74 -24.03
CA SER A 25 9.82 6.20 -24.25
C SER A 25 9.25 6.91 -23.03
N LEU A 26 8.68 6.17 -22.07
CA LEU A 26 8.12 6.72 -20.85
C LEU A 26 9.13 6.85 -19.71
N SER A 27 10.33 6.27 -19.86
CA SER A 27 11.36 6.26 -18.79
C SER A 27 11.77 7.69 -18.38
N GLU A 28 12.02 8.57 -19.36
CA GLU A 28 12.40 9.95 -19.08
C GLU A 28 11.25 10.77 -18.48
N PRO A 29 10.02 10.83 -19.06
CA PRO A 29 8.95 11.61 -18.46
C PRO A 29 8.49 11.08 -17.08
N LEU A 30 8.50 9.77 -16.85
CA LEU A 30 8.22 9.22 -15.51
C LEU A 30 9.37 9.54 -14.54
N GLY A 31 10.62 9.53 -15.01
CA GLY A 31 11.76 9.98 -14.24
C GLY A 31 11.61 11.43 -13.79
N LYS A 32 11.28 12.34 -14.69
CA LYS A 32 11.04 13.77 -14.39
C LYS A 32 9.90 13.95 -13.35
N LEU A 33 8.78 13.24 -13.51
CA LEU A 33 7.66 13.33 -12.57
C LEU A 33 8.07 12.82 -11.18
N ARG A 34 8.90 11.79 -11.11
CA ARG A 34 9.43 11.27 -9.85
C ARG A 34 10.41 12.26 -9.21
N ASP A 35 11.34 12.80 -9.99
CA ASP A 35 12.35 13.74 -9.50
C ASP A 35 11.73 15.06 -9.01
N LEU A 36 10.56 15.43 -9.58
CA LEU A 36 9.72 16.54 -9.12
C LEU A 36 8.82 16.17 -7.92
N GLY A 37 8.83 14.91 -7.47
CA GLY A 37 8.04 14.46 -6.33
C GLY A 37 6.56 14.23 -6.59
N TYR A 38 6.07 14.32 -7.84
CA TYR A 38 4.66 14.07 -8.14
C TYR A 38 4.26 12.60 -8.04
N ILE A 39 5.18 11.71 -8.39
CA ILE A 39 4.97 10.27 -8.34
C ILE A 39 6.13 9.58 -7.64
N SER A 40 5.85 8.42 -7.07
CA SER A 40 6.85 7.45 -6.60
C SER A 40 6.81 6.19 -7.46
N ARG A 41 7.91 5.42 -7.39
CA ARG A 41 7.98 4.07 -7.94
C ARG A 41 8.30 3.12 -6.80
N GLU A 42 7.30 2.38 -6.39
CA GLU A 42 7.38 1.37 -5.34
C GLU A 42 7.80 0.01 -5.93
N VAL A 43 8.61 -0.74 -5.18
CA VAL A 43 8.95 -2.14 -5.49
C VAL A 43 8.71 -3.00 -4.25
N PRO A 44 8.52 -4.31 -4.38
CA PRO A 44 8.33 -5.18 -3.22
C PRO A 44 9.49 -5.04 -2.23
N PHE A 45 9.19 -5.07 -0.95
CA PHE A 45 10.20 -5.10 0.12
C PHE A 45 11.33 -6.10 -0.21
N GLY A 46 12.57 -5.69 -0.04
CA GLY A 46 13.75 -6.49 -0.35
C GLY A 46 14.18 -6.49 -1.82
N ASP A 47 13.34 -6.05 -2.77
CA ASP A 47 13.74 -5.91 -4.17
C ASP A 47 14.64 -4.69 -4.37
N ASN A 48 15.61 -4.80 -5.30
CA ASN A 48 16.44 -3.66 -5.68
C ASN A 48 15.62 -2.68 -6.56
N PRO A 49 15.42 -1.40 -6.13
CA PRO A 49 14.59 -0.45 -6.86
C PRO A 49 15.04 -0.18 -8.30
N LYS A 50 16.35 -0.29 -8.58
CA LYS A 50 16.91 -0.05 -9.93
C LYS A 50 16.77 -1.25 -10.86
N LYS A 51 16.66 -2.47 -10.33
CA LYS A 51 16.66 -3.72 -11.10
C LYS A 51 15.30 -4.42 -11.15
N SER A 52 14.42 -4.15 -10.19
CA SER A 52 13.11 -4.82 -10.12
C SER A 52 12.23 -4.46 -11.31
N LYS A 53 11.67 -5.47 -11.95
CA LYS A 53 10.65 -5.34 -13.01
C LYS A 53 9.23 -5.23 -12.46
N LYS A 54 9.06 -5.33 -11.13
CA LYS A 54 7.76 -5.31 -10.44
C LYS A 54 7.34 -3.91 -9.98
N GLY A 55 8.02 -2.85 -10.44
CA GLY A 55 7.75 -1.49 -9.98
C GLY A 55 6.34 -1.01 -10.30
N LEU A 56 5.70 -0.39 -9.32
CA LEU A 56 4.39 0.24 -9.41
C LEU A 56 4.55 1.76 -9.23
N TYR A 57 3.84 2.54 -10.05
CA TYR A 57 3.85 4.00 -10.00
C TYR A 57 2.60 4.51 -9.29
N HIS A 58 2.79 5.45 -8.37
CA HIS A 58 1.72 6.08 -7.60
C HIS A 58 1.89 7.59 -7.58
N ILE A 59 0.78 8.32 -7.53
CA ILE A 59 0.79 9.75 -7.24
C ILE A 59 1.02 9.91 -5.73
N ASN A 60 2.01 10.72 -5.35
CA ASN A 60 2.40 10.88 -3.94
C ASN A 60 1.38 11.66 -3.13
N ASP A 61 0.88 12.77 -3.69
CA ASP A 61 -0.05 13.64 -3.03
C ASP A 61 -1.49 13.12 -3.13
N SER A 62 -2.16 12.94 -1.99
CA SER A 62 -3.52 12.39 -1.93
C SER A 62 -4.56 13.32 -2.56
N LEU A 63 -4.37 14.66 -2.49
CA LEU A 63 -5.27 15.61 -3.14
C LEU A 63 -5.14 15.55 -4.66
N LEU A 64 -3.90 15.47 -5.18
CA LEU A 64 -3.67 15.26 -6.61
C LEU A 64 -4.25 13.92 -7.08
N ARG A 65 -4.09 12.86 -6.28
CA ARG A 65 -4.67 11.55 -6.59
C ARG A 65 -6.19 11.64 -6.65
N PHE A 66 -6.84 12.29 -5.67
CA PHE A 66 -8.28 12.56 -5.66
C PHE A 66 -8.70 13.33 -6.91
N HIS A 67 -7.98 14.40 -7.25
CA HIS A 67 -8.26 15.23 -8.42
C HIS A 67 -8.23 14.42 -9.73
N TYR A 68 -7.18 13.62 -9.93
CA TYR A 68 -7.07 12.82 -11.18
C TYR A 68 -8.03 11.63 -11.21
N GLN A 69 -8.45 11.12 -10.08
CA GLN A 69 -9.39 9.99 -9.99
C GLN A 69 -10.85 10.44 -10.10
N PHE A 70 -11.21 11.57 -9.47
CA PHE A 70 -12.62 11.96 -9.31
C PHE A 70 -13.00 13.27 -10.00
N ILE A 71 -12.08 14.18 -10.25
CA ILE A 71 -12.41 15.47 -10.86
C ILE A 71 -12.15 15.44 -12.36
N VAL A 72 -10.95 15.05 -12.77
CA VAL A 72 -10.56 15.09 -14.20
C VAL A 72 -11.47 14.25 -15.09
N PRO A 73 -11.83 12.98 -14.74
CA PRO A 73 -12.70 12.16 -15.60
C PRO A 73 -14.11 12.71 -15.76
N TYR A 74 -14.59 13.44 -14.76
CA TYR A 74 -15.98 13.94 -14.71
C TYR A 74 -16.08 15.45 -14.93
N ARG A 75 -15.00 16.09 -15.42
CA ARG A 75 -14.91 17.53 -15.58
C ARG A 75 -16.09 18.12 -16.37
N SER A 76 -16.46 17.51 -17.49
CA SER A 76 -17.57 17.99 -18.33
C SER A 76 -18.91 17.92 -17.61
N ILE A 77 -19.11 16.92 -16.74
CA ILE A 77 -20.34 16.77 -15.95
C ILE A 77 -20.38 17.86 -14.86
N LEU A 78 -19.24 18.15 -14.23
CA LEU A 78 -19.09 19.22 -13.24
C LEU A 78 -19.33 20.59 -13.86
N GLU A 79 -18.80 20.86 -15.08
CA GLU A 79 -19.02 22.10 -15.84
C GLU A 79 -20.49 22.32 -16.20
N LEU A 80 -21.29 21.27 -16.33
CA LEU A 80 -22.74 21.32 -16.49
C LEU A 80 -23.50 21.52 -15.17
N GLY A 81 -22.80 21.67 -14.03
CA GLY A 81 -23.42 21.83 -12.71
C GLY A 81 -24.05 20.56 -12.14
N LYS A 82 -23.80 19.39 -12.74
CA LYS A 82 -24.35 18.09 -12.27
C LYS A 82 -23.52 17.49 -11.13
N ILE A 83 -23.36 18.24 -10.05
CA ILE A 83 -22.49 17.87 -8.90
C ILE A 83 -22.95 16.57 -8.25
N ASP A 84 -24.25 16.41 -8.01
CA ASP A 84 -24.81 15.21 -7.34
C ASP A 84 -24.48 13.90 -8.07
N THR A 85 -24.44 13.93 -9.41
CA THR A 85 -24.05 12.77 -10.21
C THR A 85 -22.61 12.36 -9.93
N VAL A 86 -21.70 13.33 -9.83
CA VAL A 86 -20.29 13.06 -9.54
C VAL A 86 -20.10 12.65 -8.08
N MET A 87 -20.85 13.25 -7.14
CA MET A 87 -20.82 12.87 -5.73
C MET A 87 -21.19 11.41 -5.51
N GLN A 88 -22.20 10.88 -6.20
CA GLN A 88 -22.54 9.46 -6.14
C GLN A 88 -21.35 8.55 -6.54
N VAL A 89 -20.59 8.94 -7.55
CA VAL A 89 -19.38 8.19 -7.96
C VAL A 89 -18.31 8.28 -6.88
N VAL A 90 -18.07 9.49 -6.34
CA VAL A 90 -17.11 9.70 -5.25
C VAL A 90 -17.48 8.85 -4.05
N GLU A 91 -18.71 8.93 -3.56
CA GLU A 91 -19.19 8.17 -2.39
C GLU A 91 -19.01 6.67 -2.56
N SER A 92 -19.29 6.13 -3.74
CA SER A 92 -19.14 4.70 -4.01
C SER A 92 -17.68 4.20 -3.97
N GLN A 93 -16.71 5.06 -4.29
CA GLN A 93 -15.28 4.70 -4.38
C GLN A 93 -14.43 5.26 -3.23
N LEU A 94 -14.99 6.18 -2.44
CA LEU A 94 -14.29 6.86 -1.36
C LEU A 94 -13.73 5.88 -0.31
N PRO A 95 -14.43 4.82 0.12
CA PRO A 95 -13.88 3.86 1.08
C PRO A 95 -12.58 3.22 0.59
N GLN A 96 -12.53 2.82 -0.68
CA GLN A 96 -11.32 2.24 -1.27
C GLN A 96 -10.19 3.27 -1.37
N PHE A 97 -10.51 4.51 -1.77
CA PHE A 97 -9.55 5.61 -1.84
C PHE A 97 -8.94 5.90 -0.47
N ILE A 98 -9.76 5.99 0.57
CA ILE A 98 -9.30 6.23 1.95
C ILE A 98 -8.47 5.05 2.45
N GLY A 99 -8.87 3.80 2.16
CA GLY A 99 -8.09 2.62 2.50
C GLY A 99 -6.65 2.69 1.98
N GLN A 100 -6.47 3.11 0.73
CA GLN A 100 -5.14 3.32 0.16
C GLN A 100 -4.36 4.47 0.82
N CYS A 101 -5.04 5.55 1.24
CA CYS A 101 -4.42 6.62 2.01
C CYS A 101 -3.98 6.12 3.39
N TRP A 102 -4.82 5.30 4.01
CA TRP A 102 -4.53 4.67 5.31
C TRP A 102 -3.29 3.79 5.26
N GLU A 103 -3.16 2.93 4.25
CA GLU A 103 -1.96 2.12 4.04
C GLU A 103 -0.68 2.96 3.92
N LEU A 104 -0.73 4.08 3.19
CA LEU A 104 0.40 5.01 3.08
C LEU A 104 0.76 5.60 4.44
N LEU A 105 -0.24 6.10 5.16
CA LEU A 105 -0.05 6.70 6.49
C LEU A 105 0.53 5.70 7.49
N CYS A 106 0.06 4.44 7.48
CA CYS A 106 0.61 3.38 8.33
C CYS A 106 2.09 3.09 8.01
N ARG A 107 2.47 3.06 6.72
CA ARG A 107 3.87 2.91 6.33
C ARG A 107 4.73 4.09 6.76
N ASP A 108 4.23 5.31 6.58
CA ASP A 108 4.94 6.52 7.03
C ASP A 108 5.13 6.52 8.54
N TYR A 109 4.11 6.13 9.30
CA TYR A 109 4.18 6.01 10.75
C TYR A 109 5.24 5.00 11.22
N VAL A 110 5.38 3.86 10.57
CA VAL A 110 6.40 2.85 10.92
C VAL A 110 7.79 3.29 10.49
N SER A 111 7.90 4.07 9.40
CA SER A 111 9.17 4.42 8.77
C SER A 111 10.04 5.30 9.65
N GLY A 112 11.20 4.77 10.09
CA GLY A 112 12.15 5.49 10.93
C GLY A 112 11.72 5.66 12.38
N ASN A 113 10.58 5.08 12.77
CA ASN A 113 10.05 5.22 14.12
C ASN A 113 10.51 4.10 15.06
N ILE A 114 10.34 4.34 16.36
CA ILE A 114 10.61 3.34 17.41
C ILE A 114 9.26 2.82 17.90
N LEU A 115 8.99 1.54 17.67
CA LEU A 115 7.79 0.86 18.14
C LEU A 115 8.21 -0.24 19.10
N ASP A 116 7.67 -0.22 20.33
CA ASP A 116 8.01 -1.16 21.42
C ASP A 116 9.53 -1.29 21.67
N GLY A 117 10.25 -0.16 21.60
CA GLY A 117 11.69 -0.12 21.81
C GLY A 117 12.53 -0.60 20.61
N ILE A 118 11.92 -0.94 19.48
CA ILE A 118 12.58 -1.40 18.28
C ILE A 118 12.56 -0.29 17.23
N ALA A 119 13.73 0.16 16.77
CA ALA A 119 13.85 1.16 15.70
C ALA A 119 13.78 0.49 14.33
N TYR A 120 12.83 0.93 13.49
CA TYR A 120 12.59 0.37 12.16
C TYR A 120 13.17 1.25 11.05
N ASN A 121 13.62 0.62 9.96
CA ASN A 121 13.95 1.29 8.70
C ASN A 121 12.68 1.77 7.98
N VAL A 122 12.85 2.34 6.79
CA VAL A 122 11.72 2.73 5.94
C VAL A 122 10.84 1.52 5.63
N ALA A 123 9.57 1.64 5.95
CA ALA A 123 8.57 0.61 5.64
C ALA A 123 8.18 0.64 4.17
N SER A 124 7.84 -0.51 3.63
CA SER A 124 7.33 -0.66 2.26
C SER A 124 6.29 -1.78 2.20
N ARG A 125 5.63 -1.91 1.06
CA ARG A 125 4.75 -3.05 0.77
C ARG A 125 5.57 -4.25 0.30
N TRP A 126 4.97 -5.42 0.40
CA TRP A 126 5.49 -6.60 -0.29
C TRP A 126 4.36 -7.30 -1.05
N TRP A 127 4.66 -7.76 -2.26
CA TRP A 127 3.78 -8.61 -3.05
C TRP A 127 4.58 -9.65 -3.80
N GLY A 128 4.09 -10.87 -3.79
CA GLY A 128 4.77 -11.98 -4.45
C GLY A 128 4.11 -13.31 -4.17
N LYS A 129 4.72 -14.36 -4.69
CA LYS A 129 4.28 -15.72 -4.42
C LYS A 129 4.90 -16.25 -3.14
N ILE A 130 4.07 -16.87 -2.32
CA ILE A 130 4.50 -17.77 -1.23
C ILE A 130 4.17 -19.20 -1.63
N PHE A 131 4.82 -20.17 -1.01
CA PHE A 131 4.69 -21.59 -1.34
C PHE A 131 4.31 -22.42 -0.11
N PRO A 132 3.07 -22.31 0.41
CA PRO A 132 2.56 -23.20 1.42
C PRO A 132 2.51 -24.65 0.87
N PRO A 133 2.63 -25.70 1.70
CA PRO A 133 2.66 -27.09 1.26
C PRO A 133 1.43 -27.53 0.44
N GLU A 134 0.27 -26.90 0.70
CA GLU A 134 -0.99 -27.14 0.02
C GLU A 134 -1.09 -26.45 -1.35
N GLU A 135 -0.23 -25.49 -1.65
CA GLU A 135 -0.28 -24.64 -2.85
C GLU A 135 0.92 -24.92 -3.78
N LYS A 136 0.83 -25.97 -4.60
CA LYS A 136 1.92 -26.41 -5.50
C LYS A 136 2.41 -25.32 -6.45
N ASP A 137 1.49 -24.50 -6.98
CA ASP A 137 1.80 -23.41 -7.92
C ASP A 137 2.17 -22.10 -7.22
N GLY A 138 2.13 -22.09 -5.88
CA GLY A 138 2.30 -20.93 -5.04
C GLY A 138 1.08 -20.00 -5.07
N LYS A 139 0.90 -19.28 -3.97
CA LYS A 139 -0.19 -18.31 -3.76
C LYS A 139 0.34 -16.89 -3.84
N MET A 140 -0.30 -16.04 -4.66
CA MET A 140 -0.02 -14.60 -4.63
C MET A 140 -0.56 -14.00 -3.34
N VAL A 141 0.31 -13.31 -2.61
CA VAL A 141 -0.06 -12.57 -1.40
C VAL A 141 0.50 -11.18 -1.42
N GLU A 142 -0.11 -10.32 -0.65
CA GLU A 142 0.26 -8.92 -0.45
C GLU A 142 0.33 -8.65 1.04
N LEU A 143 1.27 -7.77 1.43
CA LEU A 143 1.44 -7.25 2.78
C LEU A 143 1.52 -5.73 2.68
N ASP A 144 0.71 -5.05 3.47
CA ASP A 144 0.57 -3.60 3.37
C ASP A 144 1.74 -2.84 3.99
N VAL A 145 2.32 -3.39 5.07
CA VAL A 145 3.44 -2.79 5.80
C VAL A 145 4.48 -3.86 6.10
N VAL A 146 5.71 -3.64 5.65
CA VAL A 146 6.87 -4.48 6.00
C VAL A 146 8.05 -3.57 6.32
N ALA A 147 8.66 -3.74 7.49
CA ALA A 147 9.83 -2.98 7.91
C ALA A 147 10.84 -3.86 8.64
N GLU A 148 12.11 -3.84 8.21
CA GLU A 148 13.22 -4.46 8.94
C GLU A 148 13.74 -3.48 9.99
N SER A 149 14.06 -3.95 11.20
CA SER A 149 14.71 -3.10 12.20
C SER A 149 16.11 -2.66 11.78
N ILE A 150 16.60 -1.56 12.37
CA ILE A 150 17.94 -1.04 12.07
C ILE A 150 19.04 -2.08 12.39
N ASP A 151 18.86 -2.84 13.47
CA ASP A 151 19.79 -3.91 13.89
C ASP A 151 19.60 -5.23 13.10
N LYS A 152 18.60 -5.29 12.22
CA LYS A 152 18.23 -6.44 11.35
C LYS A 152 17.81 -7.71 12.10
N LYS A 153 17.52 -7.60 13.39
CA LYS A 153 17.08 -8.75 14.22
C LYS A 153 15.56 -8.91 14.23
N HIS A 154 14.83 -7.85 13.88
CA HIS A 154 13.37 -7.82 13.93
C HIS A 154 12.81 -7.46 12.57
N ILE A 155 11.65 -7.99 12.27
CA ILE A 155 10.86 -7.62 11.10
C ILE A 155 9.41 -7.41 11.51
N LEU A 156 8.87 -6.25 11.16
CA LEU A 156 7.47 -5.92 11.33
C LEU A 156 6.71 -6.25 10.07
N ILE A 157 5.57 -6.91 10.20
CA ILE A 157 4.63 -7.25 9.14
C ILE A 157 3.26 -6.74 9.57
N GLY A 158 2.66 -5.90 8.77
CA GLY A 158 1.37 -5.27 9.06
C GLY A 158 0.33 -5.46 7.97
N GLU A 159 -0.91 -5.57 8.39
CA GLU A 159 -2.11 -5.55 7.54
C GLU A 159 -2.93 -4.31 7.90
N CYS A 160 -3.41 -3.58 6.89
CA CYS A 160 -4.20 -2.37 7.06
C CYS A 160 -5.66 -2.62 6.70
N LYS A 161 -6.59 -2.19 7.57
CA LYS A 161 -8.03 -2.29 7.32
C LYS A 161 -8.73 -0.96 7.61
N TRP A 162 -9.40 -0.44 6.61
CA TRP A 162 -10.24 0.76 6.71
C TRP A 162 -11.72 0.41 6.51
N THR A 163 -12.17 -0.63 7.19
CA THR A 163 -13.53 -1.15 7.14
C THR A 163 -14.10 -1.29 8.54
N HIS A 164 -15.42 -1.42 8.65
CA HIS A 164 -16.11 -1.64 9.92
C HIS A 164 -16.26 -3.14 10.20
N ASN A 165 -16.27 -3.51 11.47
CA ASN A 165 -16.57 -4.87 11.94
C ASN A 165 -15.63 -5.97 11.44
N ASP A 166 -14.36 -5.64 11.17
CA ASP A 166 -13.35 -6.66 10.88
C ASP A 166 -12.99 -7.46 12.13
N SER A 167 -12.87 -8.77 11.99
CA SER A 167 -12.38 -9.62 13.06
C SER A 167 -10.86 -9.55 13.14
N ALA A 168 -10.33 -8.96 14.22
CA ALA A 168 -8.90 -8.86 14.46
C ALA A 168 -8.25 -10.24 14.54
N ASP A 169 -8.87 -11.21 15.23
CA ASP A 169 -8.35 -12.57 15.35
C ASP A 169 -8.18 -13.25 13.99
N ARG A 170 -9.18 -13.15 13.12
CA ARG A 170 -9.12 -13.71 11.76
C ARG A 170 -8.05 -13.04 10.90
N LEU A 171 -7.90 -11.72 11.03
CA LEU A 171 -6.87 -10.97 10.31
C LEU A 171 -5.48 -11.37 10.80
N MET A 172 -5.30 -11.47 12.12
CA MET A 172 -4.04 -11.87 12.74
C MET A 172 -3.67 -13.31 12.33
N GLU A 173 -4.60 -14.26 12.43
CA GLU A 173 -4.39 -15.64 11.98
C GLU A 173 -3.97 -15.70 10.51
N THR A 174 -4.64 -14.92 9.64
CA THR A 174 -4.29 -14.84 8.23
C THR A 174 -2.88 -14.28 8.04
N LEU A 175 -2.50 -13.25 8.79
CA LEU A 175 -1.18 -12.62 8.72
C LEU A 175 -0.09 -13.57 9.21
N GLU A 176 -0.33 -14.30 10.29
CA GLU A 176 0.55 -15.36 10.79
C GLU A 176 0.78 -16.47 9.77
N GLN A 177 -0.27 -16.93 9.10
CA GLN A 177 -0.13 -17.95 8.05
C GLN A 177 0.68 -17.41 6.87
N LYS A 178 0.46 -16.17 6.44
CA LYS A 178 1.31 -15.53 5.40
C LYS A 178 2.77 -15.49 5.85
N ALA A 179 3.04 -15.05 7.08
CA ALA A 179 4.39 -14.85 7.62
C ALA A 179 5.26 -16.11 7.59
N LYS A 180 4.69 -17.29 7.80
CA LYS A 180 5.42 -18.57 7.79
C LYS A 180 6.15 -18.88 6.48
N TYR A 181 5.67 -18.33 5.36
CA TYR A 181 6.17 -18.68 4.02
C TYR A 181 6.79 -17.49 3.28
N LEU A 182 7.06 -16.39 3.97
CA LEU A 182 7.64 -15.20 3.34
C LEU A 182 9.13 -15.42 3.03
N PRO A 183 9.55 -15.20 1.77
CA PRO A 183 10.90 -15.55 1.32
C PRO A 183 11.99 -14.61 1.84
N PHE A 184 11.64 -13.47 2.41
CA PHE A 184 12.59 -12.46 2.85
C PHE A 184 12.88 -12.50 4.36
N ILE A 185 12.16 -13.30 5.14
CA ILE A 185 12.42 -13.48 6.57
C ILE A 185 13.67 -14.34 6.73
N LYS A 186 14.66 -13.80 7.44
CA LYS A 186 15.94 -14.48 7.66
C LYS A 186 15.88 -15.35 8.90
N LYS A 187 16.66 -16.42 8.90
CA LYS A 187 16.79 -17.30 10.07
C LYS A 187 17.26 -16.50 11.30
N GLY A 188 16.51 -16.58 12.38
CA GLY A 188 16.81 -15.88 13.63
C GLY A 188 16.23 -14.48 13.74
N GLN A 189 15.57 -13.96 12.72
CA GLN A 189 14.78 -12.73 12.85
C GLN A 189 13.51 -13.00 13.66
N GLN A 190 13.20 -12.08 14.56
CA GLN A 190 11.94 -12.06 15.31
C GLN A 190 10.88 -11.32 14.48
N VAL A 191 9.73 -11.95 14.28
CA VAL A 191 8.61 -11.40 13.52
C VAL A 191 7.64 -10.71 14.47
N HIS A 192 7.27 -9.47 14.17
CA HIS A 192 6.27 -8.67 14.88
C HIS A 192 5.08 -8.43 13.96
N LEU A 193 3.91 -8.93 14.36
CA LEU A 193 2.67 -8.75 13.58
C LEU A 193 1.88 -7.58 14.14
N VAL A 194 1.36 -6.72 13.25
CA VAL A 194 0.61 -5.52 13.62
C VAL A 194 -0.61 -5.37 12.72
N LEU A 195 -1.76 -5.09 13.31
CA LEU A 195 -2.96 -4.69 12.59
C LEU A 195 -3.15 -3.17 12.69
N PHE A 196 -3.36 -2.51 11.57
CA PHE A 196 -3.69 -1.11 11.48
C PHE A 196 -5.17 -1.00 11.12
N MET A 197 -6.02 -0.71 12.10
CA MET A 197 -7.47 -0.78 11.95
C MET A 197 -8.11 0.60 12.06
N LYS A 198 -9.22 0.81 11.35
CA LYS A 198 -10.02 2.03 11.41
C LYS A 198 -10.64 2.25 12.79
N GLU A 199 -11.04 1.19 13.45
CA GLU A 199 -11.71 1.20 14.76
C GLU A 199 -11.29 -0.01 15.59
N ALA A 200 -11.41 0.14 16.90
CA ALA A 200 -11.14 -0.94 17.84
C ALA A 200 -12.08 -2.12 17.57
N PRO A 201 -11.57 -3.35 17.42
CA PRO A 201 -12.42 -4.51 17.26
C PRO A 201 -13.22 -4.80 18.53
N THR A 202 -14.40 -5.39 18.38
CA THR A 202 -15.29 -5.72 19.50
C THR A 202 -14.69 -6.76 20.44
N TYR A 203 -13.80 -7.60 19.93
CA TYR A 203 -13.07 -8.63 20.64
C TYR A 203 -11.60 -8.62 20.23
N ILE A 204 -10.71 -8.67 21.19
CA ILE A 204 -9.23 -8.66 21.00
C ILE A 204 -8.64 -9.79 21.82
N ASN A 205 -7.82 -10.63 21.20
CA ASN A 205 -6.88 -11.47 21.90
C ASN A 205 -5.76 -10.59 22.46
N GLU A 206 -5.43 -10.69 23.74
CA GLU A 206 -4.46 -9.81 24.45
C GLU A 206 -3.06 -9.76 23.81
N GLU A 207 -2.72 -10.72 22.94
CA GLU A 207 -1.41 -10.79 22.26
C GLU A 207 -1.37 -10.01 20.92
N ALA A 208 -2.52 -9.56 20.39
CA ALA A 208 -2.58 -8.88 19.09
C ALA A 208 -2.23 -7.40 19.24
N LYS A 209 -1.15 -6.95 18.59
CA LYS A 209 -0.85 -5.52 18.49
C LYS A 209 -1.75 -4.87 17.45
N ILE A 210 -2.60 -3.95 17.89
CA ILE A 210 -3.49 -3.15 17.05
C ILE A 210 -3.15 -1.68 17.21
N LEU A 211 -3.06 -0.97 16.09
CA LEU A 211 -2.88 0.48 16.04
C LEU A 211 -4.08 1.11 15.33
N LEU A 212 -4.59 2.16 15.95
CA LEU A 212 -5.77 2.91 15.52
C LEU A 212 -5.36 4.29 14.99
N PRO A 213 -6.26 5.04 14.31
CA PRO A 213 -5.96 6.38 13.82
C PRO A 213 -5.41 7.33 14.88
N GLU A 214 -5.92 7.27 16.12
CA GLU A 214 -5.44 8.08 17.24
C GLU A 214 -4.01 7.77 17.69
N ASP A 215 -3.51 6.57 17.42
CA ASP A 215 -2.10 6.18 17.70
C ASP A 215 -1.14 6.74 16.64
N ILE A 216 -1.64 6.98 15.43
CA ILE A 216 -0.86 7.29 14.23
C ILE A 216 -0.88 8.78 13.89
N MET A 217 -2.02 9.45 14.09
CA MET A 217 -2.26 10.84 13.70
C MET A 217 -2.02 11.82 14.87
N GLN A 218 -0.99 11.60 15.67
CA GLN A 218 -0.61 12.50 16.79
C GLN A 218 0.17 13.70 16.30
#